data_adc5ff10203081d0339ba162036b3d07
#
_entry.id   adc5ff10203081d0339ba162036b3d07
#
_cell.length_a   1.000
_cell.length_b   1.000
_cell.length_c   1.000
_cell.angle_alpha   90.00
_cell.angle_beta   90.00
_cell.angle_gamma   90.00
#
_symmetry.space_group_name_H-M   'P 1'
#
loop_
_entity.id
_entity.type
_entity.pdbx_description
1 polymer ?
#
loop_
_entity_poly.entity_id
_entity_poly.type
_entity_poly.pdbx_seq_one_letter_code
_entity_poly.pdbx_strand_id
1 'polypeptide(L)'
;MFKTVRNSLLVLLATMPLLAIAAPSAHEVVQQTTETLLADLKANKEQYRNNPNAFYDSLNEILGPVVDVEGIARGVMTVRYSRQASPEQMSRFEENFKRSLMQFYGNALLEYNNQDIRVLPGNDRAEGERTSVGMEIRDGKGVVYPLSYTMVSMDGGWKLRNVVINGINVGKLFRDQFAQSMQNNRNDLDKVIDTWADTVARARQARGES
;
A
#
# COMPACT_ATOMS: atom_id res chain seq x y z
N MET A 1 -36.76 11.20 -72.77
CA MET A 1 -35.31 11.03 -72.51
C MET A 1 -35.00 11.68 -71.14
N PHE A 2 -35.08 10.94 -70.04
CA PHE A 2 -34.72 11.43 -68.73
C PHE A 2 -33.59 10.58 -68.23
N LYS A 3 -32.39 11.17 -68.04
CA LYS A 3 -31.21 10.52 -67.43
C LYS A 3 -31.29 10.68 -65.94
N THR A 4 -31.45 9.58 -65.24
CA THR A 4 -31.36 9.48 -63.75
C THR A 4 -29.91 9.53 -63.37
N VAL A 5 -29.54 10.58 -62.65
CA VAL A 5 -28.25 10.71 -62.00
C VAL A 5 -28.39 10.07 -60.57
N ARG A 6 -27.71 8.95 -60.36
CA ARG A 6 -27.71 8.21 -59.07
C ARG A 6 -26.54 8.72 -58.27
N ASN A 7 -26.81 9.58 -57.28
CA ASN A 7 -25.83 10.04 -56.30
C ASN A 7 -25.43 8.87 -55.35
N SER A 8 -24.23 8.35 -55.51
CA SER A 8 -23.62 7.45 -54.56
C SER A 8 -22.97 8.27 -53.45
N LEU A 9 -23.63 8.35 -52.30
CA LEU A 9 -23.07 8.96 -51.09
C LEU A 9 -22.12 7.93 -50.42
N LEU A 10 -20.81 8.11 -50.61
CA LEU A 10 -19.79 7.33 -49.92
C LEU A 10 -19.71 7.86 -48.48
N VAL A 11 -20.27 7.09 -47.54
CA VAL A 11 -20.07 7.34 -46.10
C VAL A 11 -18.69 6.81 -45.74
N LEU A 12 -17.73 7.71 -45.58
CA LEU A 12 -16.40 7.41 -45.05
C LEU A 12 -16.51 7.28 -43.54
N LEU A 13 -16.68 6.04 -43.02
CA LEU A 13 -16.58 5.76 -41.60
C LEU A 13 -15.12 5.94 -41.16
N ALA A 14 -14.82 7.09 -40.56
CA ALA A 14 -13.53 7.32 -39.88
C ALA A 14 -13.46 6.45 -38.65
N THR A 15 -12.78 5.29 -38.75
CA THR A 15 -12.39 4.48 -37.61
C THR A 15 -11.29 5.23 -36.86
N MET A 16 -11.65 6.01 -35.82
CA MET A 16 -10.68 6.52 -34.86
C MET A 16 -10.13 5.32 -34.04
N PRO A 17 -8.82 5.06 -34.06
CA PRO A 17 -8.25 4.09 -33.15
C PRO A 17 -8.48 4.58 -31.71
N LEU A 18 -9.25 3.83 -30.93
CA LEU A 18 -9.24 3.99 -29.48
C LEU A 18 -7.80 3.68 -29.01
N LEU A 19 -7.07 4.72 -28.65
CA LEU A 19 -5.82 4.54 -27.91
C LEU A 19 -6.19 3.89 -26.57
N ALA A 20 -6.03 2.59 -26.49
CA ALA A 20 -6.10 1.88 -25.20
C ALA A 20 -4.93 2.40 -24.36
N ILE A 21 -5.20 3.25 -23.37
CA ILE A 21 -4.23 3.63 -22.34
C ILE A 21 -3.97 2.34 -21.57
N ALA A 22 -2.77 1.78 -21.71
CA ALA A 22 -2.36 0.62 -20.93
C ALA A 22 -2.40 0.99 -19.44
N ALA A 23 -2.91 0.08 -18.60
CA ALA A 23 -2.88 0.27 -17.16
C ALA A 23 -1.40 0.39 -16.69
N PRO A 24 -1.12 1.26 -15.70
CA PRO A 24 0.24 1.45 -15.24
C PRO A 24 0.83 0.14 -14.70
N SER A 25 2.11 -0.08 -14.92
CA SER A 25 2.87 -1.21 -14.36
C SER A 25 2.99 -1.09 -12.85
N ALA A 26 3.32 -2.19 -12.16
CA ALA A 26 3.57 -2.17 -10.72
C ALA A 26 4.69 -1.18 -10.32
N HIS A 27 5.71 -1.07 -11.16
CA HIS A 27 6.81 -0.12 -10.99
C HIS A 27 6.31 1.32 -11.06
N GLU A 28 5.53 1.67 -12.09
CA GLU A 28 4.96 3.01 -12.24
C GLU A 28 4.01 3.36 -11.09
N VAL A 29 3.20 2.42 -10.61
CA VAL A 29 2.33 2.64 -9.44
C VAL A 29 3.17 2.97 -8.21
N VAL A 30 4.23 2.20 -7.92
CA VAL A 30 5.11 2.47 -6.77
C VAL A 30 5.82 3.81 -6.94
N GLN A 31 6.34 4.12 -8.12
CA GLN A 31 7.04 5.37 -8.38
C GLN A 31 6.13 6.58 -8.21
N GLN A 32 4.98 6.61 -8.89
CA GLN A 32 4.02 7.72 -8.83
C GLN A 32 3.49 7.94 -7.41
N THR A 33 3.18 6.84 -6.70
CA THR A 33 2.72 6.93 -5.30
C THR A 33 3.79 7.48 -4.39
N THR A 34 5.05 7.06 -4.57
CA THR A 34 6.20 7.58 -3.81
C THR A 34 6.39 9.07 -4.07
N GLU A 35 6.37 9.49 -5.32
CA GLU A 35 6.53 10.91 -5.70
C GLU A 35 5.40 11.77 -5.10
N THR A 36 4.15 11.30 -5.19
CA THR A 36 2.98 11.98 -4.62
C THR A 36 3.11 12.12 -3.10
N LEU A 37 3.45 11.01 -2.41
CA LEU A 37 3.63 11.02 -0.96
C LEU A 37 4.74 11.97 -0.51
N LEU A 38 5.88 11.97 -1.20
CA LEU A 38 7.00 12.84 -0.86
C LEU A 38 6.69 14.32 -1.12
N ALA A 39 5.97 14.63 -2.19
CA ALA A 39 5.52 15.97 -2.50
C ALA A 39 4.53 16.50 -1.43
N ASP A 40 3.57 15.65 -1.04
CA ASP A 40 2.60 15.97 0.01
C ASP A 40 3.29 16.20 1.37
N LEU A 41 4.18 15.28 1.77
CA LEU A 41 4.96 15.42 3.00
C LEU A 41 5.78 16.71 3.01
N LYS A 42 6.41 17.05 1.89
CA LYS A 42 7.20 18.29 1.77
C LYS A 42 6.34 19.54 1.91
N ALA A 43 5.16 19.53 1.33
CA ALA A 43 4.24 20.68 1.35
C ALA A 43 3.57 20.87 2.72
N ASN A 44 3.23 19.78 3.42
CA ASN A 44 2.31 19.81 4.56
C ASN A 44 2.95 19.36 5.89
N LYS A 45 4.28 19.16 5.94
CA LYS A 45 5.01 18.58 7.09
C LYS A 45 4.67 19.24 8.43
N GLU A 46 4.67 20.58 8.49
CA GLU A 46 4.38 21.32 9.72
C GLU A 46 2.91 21.19 10.14
N GLN A 47 1.99 21.15 9.18
CA GLN A 47 0.58 20.90 9.46
C GLN A 47 0.40 19.51 10.08
N TYR A 48 1.05 18.50 9.53
CA TYR A 48 0.93 17.11 9.98
C TYR A 48 1.53 16.88 11.36
N ARG A 49 2.61 17.57 11.71
CA ARG A 49 3.17 17.56 13.07
C ARG A 49 2.19 18.09 14.12
N ASN A 50 1.39 19.08 13.75
CA ASN A 50 0.42 19.72 14.62
C ASN A 50 -0.97 19.06 14.56
N ASN A 51 -1.25 18.28 13.50
CA ASN A 51 -2.53 17.61 13.28
C ASN A 51 -2.34 16.18 12.74
N PRO A 52 -2.12 15.19 13.62
CA PRO A 52 -1.94 13.78 13.21
C PRO A 52 -3.13 13.20 12.43
N ASN A 53 -4.36 13.69 12.68
CA ASN A 53 -5.53 13.21 11.92
C ASN A 53 -5.46 13.66 10.46
N ALA A 54 -5.07 14.91 10.17
CA ALA A 54 -4.88 15.39 8.81
C ALA A 54 -3.80 14.57 8.07
N PHE A 55 -2.75 14.15 8.77
CA PHE A 55 -1.75 13.25 8.20
C PHE A 55 -2.31 11.87 7.90
N TYR A 56 -3.07 11.30 8.82
CA TYR A 56 -3.74 10.00 8.62
C TYR A 56 -4.70 10.04 7.41
N ASP A 57 -5.48 11.12 7.29
CA ASP A 57 -6.43 11.29 6.17
C ASP A 57 -5.69 11.40 4.84
N SER A 58 -4.63 12.20 4.77
CA SER A 58 -3.79 12.30 3.57
C SER A 58 -3.15 10.97 3.19
N LEU A 59 -2.61 10.21 4.15
CA LEU A 59 -2.08 8.87 3.87
C LEU A 59 -3.14 7.91 3.35
N ASN A 60 -4.36 7.97 3.88
CA ASN A 60 -5.47 7.15 3.38
C ASN A 60 -5.86 7.55 1.94
N GLU A 61 -5.85 8.84 1.62
CA GLU A 61 -6.14 9.33 0.26
C GLU A 61 -5.07 8.87 -0.74
N ILE A 62 -3.79 9.00 -0.40
CA ILE A 62 -2.67 8.66 -1.29
C ILE A 62 -2.47 7.16 -1.40
N LEU A 63 -2.49 6.43 -0.28
CA LEU A 63 -2.15 5.01 -0.23
C LEU A 63 -3.36 4.09 -0.39
N GLY A 64 -4.57 4.53 -0.03
CA GLY A 64 -5.79 3.73 -0.10
C GLY A 64 -6.04 3.07 -1.46
N PRO A 65 -5.89 3.79 -2.58
CA PRO A 65 -6.08 3.22 -3.91
C PRO A 65 -5.06 2.13 -4.29
N VAL A 66 -3.87 2.16 -3.68
CA VAL A 66 -2.71 1.33 -4.08
C VAL A 66 -2.27 0.31 -3.03
N VAL A 67 -2.99 0.21 -1.90
CA VAL A 67 -2.71 -0.77 -0.85
C VAL A 67 -3.88 -1.74 -0.73
N ASP A 68 -3.59 -3.02 -0.75
CA ASP A 68 -4.57 -4.09 -0.48
C ASP A 68 -4.70 -4.31 1.03
N VAL A 69 -5.41 -3.40 1.69
CA VAL A 69 -5.57 -3.40 3.14
C VAL A 69 -6.24 -4.69 3.62
N GLU A 70 -7.30 -5.14 2.96
CA GLU A 70 -8.01 -6.37 3.30
C GLU A 70 -7.09 -7.58 3.18
N GLY A 71 -6.37 -7.71 2.07
CA GLY A 71 -5.45 -8.82 1.88
C GLY A 71 -4.28 -8.84 2.85
N ILE A 72 -3.78 -7.66 3.26
CA ILE A 72 -2.76 -7.55 4.32
C ILE A 72 -3.35 -7.97 5.66
N ALA A 73 -4.52 -7.45 6.05
CA ALA A 73 -5.20 -7.79 7.30
C ALA A 73 -5.49 -9.30 7.40
N ARG A 74 -6.04 -9.90 6.34
CA ARG A 74 -6.24 -11.35 6.26
C ARG A 74 -4.92 -12.14 6.40
N GLY A 75 -3.84 -11.64 5.80
CA GLY A 75 -2.50 -12.21 5.89
C GLY A 75 -1.92 -12.16 7.30
N VAL A 76 -2.14 -11.06 8.02
CA VAL A 76 -1.73 -10.87 9.43
C VAL A 76 -2.55 -11.77 10.36
N MET A 77 -3.87 -11.79 10.23
CA MET A 77 -4.75 -12.66 11.01
C MET A 77 -4.54 -14.15 10.75
N THR A 78 -3.88 -14.50 9.65
CA THR A 78 -3.79 -15.85 9.09
C THR A 78 -5.14 -16.41 8.61
N VAL A 79 -5.09 -17.43 7.77
CA VAL A 79 -6.31 -18.11 7.24
C VAL A 79 -7.19 -18.65 8.36
N ARG A 80 -6.56 -19.11 9.46
CA ARG A 80 -7.28 -19.69 10.59
C ARG A 80 -8.29 -18.71 11.20
N TYR A 81 -7.89 -17.47 11.44
CA TYR A 81 -8.74 -16.49 12.11
C TYR A 81 -9.53 -15.62 11.12
N SER A 82 -8.94 -15.26 9.98
CA SER A 82 -9.61 -14.42 8.98
C SER A 82 -10.83 -15.08 8.33
N ARG A 83 -10.89 -16.42 8.28
CA ARG A 83 -12.08 -17.14 7.80
C ARG A 83 -13.22 -17.21 8.83
N GLN A 84 -12.91 -17.04 10.11
CA GLN A 84 -13.87 -17.10 11.20
C GLN A 84 -14.36 -15.69 11.60
N ALA A 85 -13.60 -14.66 11.22
CA ALA A 85 -13.95 -13.28 11.53
C ALA A 85 -15.21 -12.85 10.79
N SER A 86 -16.10 -12.15 11.49
CA SER A 86 -17.24 -11.48 10.85
C SER A 86 -16.75 -10.30 9.99
N PRO A 87 -17.59 -9.80 9.06
CA PRO A 87 -17.27 -8.58 8.30
C PRO A 87 -16.95 -7.39 9.22
N GLU A 88 -17.67 -7.23 10.33
CA GLU A 88 -17.45 -6.19 11.32
C GLU A 88 -16.11 -6.33 12.03
N GLN A 89 -15.73 -7.55 12.40
CA GLN A 89 -14.42 -7.85 13.01
C GLN A 89 -13.29 -7.57 12.03
N MET A 90 -13.44 -7.93 10.74
CA MET A 90 -12.46 -7.61 9.71
C MET A 90 -12.28 -6.11 9.55
N SER A 91 -13.38 -5.35 9.40
CA SER A 91 -13.35 -3.90 9.24
C SER A 91 -12.71 -3.21 10.45
N ARG A 92 -13.05 -3.62 11.68
CA ARG A 92 -12.43 -3.10 12.91
C ARG A 92 -10.94 -3.40 12.95
N PHE A 93 -10.54 -4.61 12.58
CA PHE A 93 -9.12 -4.97 12.55
C PHE A 93 -8.34 -4.15 11.52
N GLU A 94 -8.87 -4.00 10.30
CA GLU A 94 -8.24 -3.19 9.25
C GLU A 94 -8.03 -1.73 9.70
N GLU A 95 -9.03 -1.14 10.33
CA GLU A 95 -8.94 0.23 10.83
C GLU A 95 -7.94 0.34 11.99
N ASN A 96 -7.99 -0.57 12.98
CA ASN A 96 -7.05 -0.60 14.10
C ASN A 96 -5.62 -0.87 13.62
N PHE A 97 -5.44 -1.71 12.59
CA PHE A 97 -4.15 -1.99 11.99
C PHE A 97 -3.57 -0.75 11.30
N LYS A 98 -4.35 -0.08 10.45
CA LYS A 98 -3.93 1.18 9.80
C LYS A 98 -3.55 2.25 10.82
N ARG A 99 -4.40 2.49 11.82
CA ARG A 99 -4.15 3.47 12.90
C ARG A 99 -2.88 3.15 13.68
N SER A 100 -2.66 1.87 13.99
CA SER A 100 -1.44 1.43 14.70
C SER A 100 -0.19 1.69 13.88
N LEU A 101 -0.22 1.39 12.57
CA LEU A 101 0.89 1.71 11.68
C LEU A 101 1.19 3.20 11.68
N MET A 102 0.15 4.04 11.57
CA MET A 102 0.29 5.48 11.58
C MET A 102 0.86 5.99 12.90
N GLN A 103 0.27 5.55 14.02
CA GLN A 103 0.67 6.00 15.36
C GLN A 103 2.14 5.67 15.68
N PHE A 104 2.62 4.50 15.24
CA PHE A 104 3.93 4.02 15.64
C PHE A 104 5.02 4.18 14.57
N TYR A 105 4.64 4.36 13.31
CA TYR A 105 5.59 4.52 12.19
C TYR A 105 5.40 5.82 11.41
N GLY A 106 4.29 6.54 11.61
CA GLY A 106 4.02 7.80 10.92
C GLY A 106 5.08 8.88 11.19
N ASN A 107 5.60 8.93 12.42
CA ASN A 107 6.68 9.85 12.76
C ASN A 107 7.93 9.65 11.89
N ALA A 108 8.26 8.41 11.55
CA ALA A 108 9.40 8.14 10.67
C ALA A 108 9.21 8.77 9.27
N LEU A 109 7.98 8.83 8.77
CA LEU A 109 7.66 9.55 7.54
C LEU A 109 7.79 11.07 7.73
N LEU A 110 7.38 11.61 8.89
CA LEU A 110 7.53 13.04 9.20
C LEU A 110 8.98 13.44 9.43
N GLU A 111 9.87 12.50 9.75
CA GLU A 111 11.32 12.72 9.83
C GLU A 111 11.99 12.81 8.44
N TYR A 112 11.25 12.49 7.36
CA TYR A 112 11.77 12.65 6.01
C TYR A 112 12.31 14.05 5.79
N ASN A 113 13.57 14.14 5.38
CA ASN A 113 14.30 15.39 5.18
C ASN A 113 15.17 15.31 3.90
N ASN A 114 14.49 15.11 2.77
CA ASN A 114 15.11 14.98 1.44
C ASN A 114 16.17 13.85 1.33
N GLN A 115 15.96 12.72 2.03
CA GLN A 115 16.74 11.52 1.77
C GLN A 115 16.57 11.11 0.30
N ASP A 116 17.63 10.56 -0.27
CA ASP A 116 17.59 10.03 -1.65
C ASP A 116 16.76 8.72 -1.65
N ILE A 117 15.59 8.77 -2.27
CA ILE A 117 14.69 7.63 -2.40
C ILE A 117 14.61 7.27 -3.88
N ARG A 118 14.93 6.03 -4.21
CA ARG A 118 14.95 5.53 -5.59
C ARG A 118 14.14 4.27 -5.73
N VAL A 119 13.14 4.30 -6.59
CA VAL A 119 12.52 3.07 -7.09
C VAL A 119 13.48 2.45 -8.08
N LEU A 120 13.88 1.20 -7.84
CA LEU A 120 14.87 0.53 -8.67
C LEU A 120 14.23 0.09 -10.00
N PRO A 121 14.98 0.14 -11.12
CA PRO A 121 14.50 -0.35 -12.40
C PRO A 121 13.95 -1.77 -12.24
N GLY A 122 12.72 -2.00 -12.64
CA GLY A 122 12.08 -3.31 -12.62
C GLY A 122 12.31 -4.05 -13.93
N ASN A 123 12.26 -5.37 -13.87
CA ASN A 123 11.91 -6.14 -15.05
C ASN A 123 10.40 -5.92 -15.25
N ASP A 124 10.00 -5.15 -16.26
CA ASP A 124 8.59 -4.88 -16.60
C ASP A 124 7.81 -6.13 -17.04
N ARG A 125 8.43 -7.29 -16.98
CA ARG A 125 7.79 -8.59 -17.14
C ARG A 125 7.12 -8.96 -15.82
N ALA A 126 5.91 -8.40 -15.59
CA ALA A 126 5.02 -8.97 -14.59
C ALA A 126 4.70 -10.41 -15.04
N GLU A 127 5.35 -11.38 -14.42
CA GLU A 127 4.97 -12.78 -14.58
C GLU A 127 3.75 -13.05 -13.70
N GLY A 128 2.55 -12.94 -14.29
CA GLY A 128 1.28 -13.27 -13.63
C GLY A 128 0.72 -12.16 -12.73
N GLU A 129 -0.06 -12.58 -11.73
CA GLU A 129 -0.82 -11.70 -10.81
C GLU A 129 0.03 -11.11 -9.67
N ARG A 130 1.34 -11.36 -9.65
CA ARG A 130 2.23 -10.94 -8.55
C ARG A 130 3.60 -10.57 -9.08
N THR A 131 4.14 -9.46 -8.57
CA THR A 131 5.49 -9.01 -8.88
C THR A 131 6.16 -8.36 -7.67
N SER A 132 7.46 -8.10 -7.78
CA SER A 132 8.24 -7.39 -6.76
C SER A 132 8.81 -6.11 -7.33
N VAL A 133 8.68 -5.00 -6.59
CA VAL A 133 9.29 -3.71 -6.93
C VAL A 133 10.31 -3.36 -5.85
N GLY A 134 11.55 -3.15 -6.27
CA GLY A 134 12.63 -2.73 -5.38
C GLY A 134 12.66 -1.21 -5.18
N MET A 135 13.10 -0.78 -4.00
CA MET A 135 13.35 0.62 -3.68
C MET A 135 14.58 0.71 -2.76
N GLU A 136 15.30 1.80 -2.83
CA GLU A 136 16.37 2.14 -1.90
C GLU A 136 16.11 3.49 -1.28
N ILE A 137 16.36 3.58 0.03
CA ILE A 137 16.42 4.84 0.76
C ILE A 137 17.88 5.02 1.18
N ARG A 138 18.46 6.16 0.83
CA ARG A 138 19.82 6.54 1.27
C ARG A 138 19.73 7.70 2.25
N ASP A 139 20.24 7.50 3.46
CA ASP A 139 20.28 8.56 4.46
C ASP A 139 21.40 9.59 4.19
N GLY A 140 21.40 10.68 4.97
CA GLY A 140 22.39 11.74 4.87
C GLY A 140 23.84 11.30 5.20
N LYS A 141 24.03 10.10 5.74
CA LYS A 141 25.34 9.50 6.03
C LYS A 141 25.79 8.52 4.93
N GLY A 142 24.97 8.32 3.90
CA GLY A 142 25.22 7.42 2.78
C GLY A 142 24.85 5.95 3.04
N VAL A 143 24.24 5.64 4.18
CA VAL A 143 23.74 4.29 4.47
C VAL A 143 22.53 4.02 3.60
N VAL A 144 22.51 2.85 2.94
CA VAL A 144 21.43 2.40 2.06
C VAL A 144 20.54 1.41 2.80
N TYR A 145 19.23 1.68 2.79
CA TYR A 145 18.19 0.82 3.32
C TYR A 145 17.39 0.25 2.14
N PRO A 146 17.58 -1.01 1.78
CA PRO A 146 16.83 -1.64 0.69
C PRO A 146 15.40 -1.97 1.14
N LEU A 147 14.44 -1.69 0.26
CA LEU A 147 13.04 -2.07 0.39
C LEU A 147 12.63 -2.94 -0.80
N SER A 148 11.71 -3.85 -0.56
CA SER A 148 11.08 -4.64 -1.61
C SER A 148 9.58 -4.72 -1.34
N TYR A 149 8.80 -4.23 -2.30
CA TYR A 149 7.34 -4.28 -2.27
C TYR A 149 6.83 -5.50 -3.02
N THR A 150 5.95 -6.29 -2.41
CA THR A 150 5.19 -7.30 -3.14
C THR A 150 3.91 -6.66 -3.64
N MET A 151 3.78 -6.57 -4.96
CA MET A 151 2.59 -6.04 -5.64
C MET A 151 1.75 -7.20 -6.15
N VAL A 152 0.42 -7.04 -6.11
CA VAL A 152 -0.55 -7.99 -6.67
C VAL A 152 -1.45 -7.26 -7.66
N SER A 153 -1.74 -7.93 -8.78
CA SER A 153 -2.69 -7.43 -9.77
C SER A 153 -4.10 -7.79 -9.30
N MET A 154 -4.95 -6.78 -9.11
CA MET A 154 -6.35 -6.96 -8.75
C MET A 154 -7.16 -5.73 -9.17
N ASP A 155 -8.43 -5.93 -9.49
CA ASP A 155 -9.36 -4.86 -9.88
C ASP A 155 -8.84 -3.99 -11.03
N GLY A 156 -8.07 -4.58 -11.96
CA GLY A 156 -7.50 -3.88 -13.12
C GLY A 156 -6.28 -3.01 -12.82
N GLY A 157 -5.69 -3.09 -11.62
CA GLY A 157 -4.51 -2.35 -11.23
C GLY A 157 -3.55 -3.15 -10.34
N TRP A 158 -2.48 -2.50 -9.89
CA TRP A 158 -1.51 -3.08 -8.97
C TRP A 158 -1.72 -2.53 -7.57
N LYS A 159 -1.72 -3.43 -6.56
CA LYS A 159 -1.83 -3.05 -5.15
C LYS A 159 -0.71 -3.68 -4.32
N LEU A 160 -0.22 -2.93 -3.35
CA LEU A 160 0.77 -3.39 -2.37
C LEU A 160 0.15 -4.43 -1.43
N ARG A 161 0.78 -5.60 -1.32
CA ARG A 161 0.38 -6.69 -0.42
C ARG A 161 1.37 -6.93 0.72
N ASN A 162 2.65 -6.63 0.54
CA ASN A 162 3.67 -6.81 1.56
C ASN A 162 4.89 -5.94 1.30
N VAL A 163 5.64 -5.64 2.34
CA VAL A 163 6.92 -4.95 2.24
C VAL A 163 8.00 -5.69 3.05
N VAL A 164 9.19 -5.74 2.49
CA VAL A 164 10.41 -6.15 3.19
C VAL A 164 11.29 -4.92 3.30
N ILE A 165 11.72 -4.57 4.51
CA ILE A 165 12.56 -3.41 4.81
C ILE A 165 13.86 -3.92 5.42
N ASN A 166 14.98 -3.67 4.77
CA ASN A 166 16.30 -4.11 5.25
C ASN A 166 16.34 -5.60 5.65
N GLY A 167 15.71 -6.46 4.83
CA GLY A 167 15.61 -7.91 5.06
C GLY A 167 14.49 -8.34 6.03
N ILE A 168 13.84 -7.42 6.73
CA ILE A 168 12.73 -7.73 7.64
C ILE A 168 11.40 -7.76 6.86
N ASN A 169 10.75 -8.91 6.83
CA ASN A 169 9.43 -9.06 6.24
C ASN A 169 8.36 -8.53 7.21
N VAL A 170 7.81 -7.36 6.90
CA VAL A 170 6.85 -6.65 7.78
C VAL A 170 5.55 -7.42 7.93
N GLY A 171 5.04 -8.02 6.87
CA GLY A 171 3.82 -8.84 6.96
C GLY A 171 4.00 -10.07 7.84
N LYS A 172 5.17 -10.73 7.78
CA LYS A 172 5.50 -11.83 8.69
C LYS A 172 5.60 -11.35 10.13
N LEU A 173 6.26 -10.22 10.35
CA LEU A 173 6.41 -9.63 11.69
C LEU A 173 5.05 -9.42 12.36
N PHE A 174 4.11 -8.78 11.70
CA PHE A 174 2.76 -8.54 12.25
C PHE A 174 1.97 -9.84 12.41
N ARG A 175 2.14 -10.80 11.51
CA ARG A 175 1.52 -12.13 11.66
C ARG A 175 1.98 -12.84 12.93
N ASP A 176 3.26 -12.82 13.19
CA ASP A 176 3.83 -13.45 14.40
C ASP A 176 3.32 -12.74 15.68
N GLN A 177 3.19 -11.40 15.65
CA GLN A 177 2.60 -10.62 16.74
C GLN A 177 1.12 -10.95 16.94
N PHE A 178 0.36 -11.07 15.86
CA PHE A 178 -1.06 -11.44 15.94
C PHE A 178 -1.23 -12.83 16.53
N ALA A 179 -0.47 -13.81 16.06
CA ALA A 179 -0.52 -15.18 16.59
C ALA A 179 -0.18 -15.22 18.07
N GLN A 180 0.84 -14.49 18.51
CA GLN A 180 1.20 -14.37 19.92
C GLN A 180 0.09 -13.71 20.76
N SER A 181 -0.54 -12.65 20.22
CA SER A 181 -1.66 -11.97 20.88
C SER A 181 -2.87 -12.89 21.04
N MET A 182 -3.18 -13.70 20.02
CA MET A 182 -4.27 -14.70 20.09
C MET A 182 -4.00 -15.74 21.19
N GLN A 183 -2.77 -16.26 21.29
CA GLN A 183 -2.39 -17.18 22.36
C GLN A 183 -2.55 -16.56 23.75
N ASN A 184 -2.03 -15.35 23.94
CA ASN A 184 -2.06 -14.63 25.22
C ASN A 184 -3.50 -14.30 25.66
N ASN A 185 -4.42 -14.12 24.70
CA ASN A 185 -5.83 -13.79 24.96
C ASN A 185 -6.77 -15.00 24.81
N ARG A 186 -6.27 -16.24 24.92
CA ARG A 186 -7.08 -17.47 24.88
C ARG A 186 -7.91 -17.60 23.60
N ASN A 187 -7.39 -17.13 22.46
CA ASN A 187 -8.05 -17.08 21.16
C ASN A 187 -9.31 -16.21 21.12
N ASP A 188 -9.43 -15.21 22.00
CA ASP A 188 -10.47 -14.19 21.95
C ASP A 188 -10.12 -13.17 20.87
N LEU A 189 -10.79 -13.30 19.71
CA LEU A 189 -10.52 -12.47 18.53
C LEU A 189 -10.91 -11.00 18.74
N ASP A 190 -12.08 -10.74 19.38
CA ASP A 190 -12.52 -9.38 19.65
C ASP A 190 -11.53 -8.64 20.55
N LYS A 191 -11.08 -9.29 21.60
CA LYS A 191 -10.10 -8.71 22.50
C LYS A 191 -8.78 -8.41 21.81
N VAL A 192 -8.32 -9.30 20.91
CA VAL A 192 -7.08 -9.06 20.13
C VAL A 192 -7.25 -7.88 19.17
N ILE A 193 -8.40 -7.77 18.51
CA ILE A 193 -8.71 -6.64 17.64
C ILE A 193 -8.69 -5.33 18.43
N ASP A 194 -9.38 -5.30 19.56
CA ASP A 194 -9.52 -4.07 20.38
C ASP A 194 -8.21 -3.63 21.03
N THR A 195 -7.32 -4.57 21.36
CA THR A 195 -6.01 -4.28 21.97
C THR A 195 -4.84 -4.31 20.99
N TRP A 196 -5.10 -4.26 19.67
CA TRP A 196 -4.07 -4.38 18.65
C TRP A 196 -2.99 -3.28 18.75
N ALA A 197 -3.41 -2.03 18.98
CA ALA A 197 -2.48 -0.91 19.14
C ALA A 197 -1.49 -1.15 20.29
N ASP A 198 -1.97 -1.63 21.44
CA ASP A 198 -1.12 -1.96 22.59
C ASP A 198 -0.16 -3.12 22.27
N THR A 199 -0.61 -4.06 21.45
CA THR A 199 0.23 -5.19 21.01
C THR A 199 1.39 -4.69 20.17
N VAL A 200 1.13 -3.80 19.21
CA VAL A 200 2.18 -3.19 18.36
C VAL A 200 3.12 -2.32 19.19
N ALA A 201 2.60 -1.52 20.12
CA ALA A 201 3.40 -0.67 21.01
C ALA A 201 4.40 -1.49 21.83
N ARG A 202 3.93 -2.55 22.49
CA ARG A 202 4.79 -3.45 23.30
C ARG A 202 5.86 -4.13 22.44
N ALA A 203 5.49 -4.58 21.25
CA ALA A 203 6.44 -5.24 20.35
C ALA A 203 7.55 -4.29 19.87
N ARG A 204 7.27 -3.00 19.66
CA ARG A 204 8.28 -1.97 19.34
C ARG A 204 9.22 -1.73 20.50
N GLN A 205 8.67 -1.53 21.69
CA GLN A 205 9.48 -1.34 22.93
C GLN A 205 10.44 -2.51 23.16
N ALA A 206 9.97 -3.74 22.98
CA ALA A 206 10.80 -4.94 23.11
C ALA A 206 11.95 -5.02 22.10
N ARG A 207 11.84 -4.33 20.94
CA ARG A 207 12.90 -4.22 19.93
C ARG A 207 13.80 -3.00 20.10
N GLY A 208 13.53 -2.15 21.08
CA GLY A 208 14.26 -0.89 21.27
C GLY A 208 13.98 0.17 20.20
N GLU A 209 12.87 0.06 19.50
CA GLU A 209 12.38 1.05 18.55
C GLU A 209 11.55 2.11 19.30
N SER A 210 12.18 3.18 19.72
CA SER A 210 11.52 4.31 20.40
C SER A 210 11.16 5.41 19.42
#